data_8594997f53767f33ad192093ee9c76be
#
_entry.id   8594997f53767f33ad192093ee9c76be
#
_cell.length_a   1.000
_cell.length_b   1.000
_cell.length_c   1.000
_cell.angle_alpha   90.00
_cell.angle_beta   90.00
_cell.angle_gamma   90.00
#
_symmetry.space_group_name_H-M   'P 1'
#
loop_
_entity.id
_entity.type
_entity.pdbx_description
1 polymer ?
#
loop_
_entity_poly.entity_id
_entity_poly.type
_entity_poly.pdbx_seq_one_letter_code
_entity_poly.pdbx_strand_id
1 'polypeptide(L)'
;MEIKKIREDFEALRGTFTGDLYTDDLWRMIYATDASAYREVPLGVTRPRHVEDIKTLIAFSRKHSIPLIPRTAGTSLAGQVVGNGLIVDVSRYMTEILEINTAEHWVRVQPGVILDELNKFIEPYGLFFGPETSTSSRCMIGGMVGNNSCGAHSILYGSTRDHLISVKTLLADGTEVEFKEISTEELQQKATGKSMESDIYRTFYEILSDPSNQEEIRKEFPKPSIRRRNTGYAIDLLLETDPFTSNGVPFNLSKLLAGSEGTLAFSTEIKLNLVPLPPKQKALVCVHCHTIAEALEGNLVALKFNPGAIELMDKAIMDCTKENIVQRKNRFFIESDPGAIMIIEFARETKEEILAIARDLENEMRKAGYGYHFPVIFLPDLKKVWDLRKAGLGVLSNYPGDRKPVLVTE
;
A
#
# COMPACT_ATOMS: atom_id res chain seq x y z
N MET A 1 28.48 0.52 21.05
CA MET A 1 28.26 -0.76 21.76
C MET A 1 29.02 -1.84 21.03
N GLU A 2 29.89 -2.61 21.71
CA GLU A 2 30.78 -3.57 21.04
C GLU A 2 29.97 -4.72 20.41
N ILE A 3 30.23 -5.01 19.14
CA ILE A 3 29.57 -6.09 18.35
C ILE A 3 29.64 -7.45 19.10
N LYS A 4 30.69 -7.69 19.87
CA LYS A 4 30.86 -8.91 20.67
C LYS A 4 29.81 -9.06 21.75
N LYS A 5 29.46 -7.98 22.48
CA LYS A 5 28.43 -7.98 23.52
C LYS A 5 27.03 -8.22 22.95
N ILE A 6 26.73 -7.62 21.79
CA ILE A 6 25.45 -7.86 21.10
C ILE A 6 25.30 -9.32 20.70
N ARG A 7 26.38 -10.00 20.28
CA ARG A 7 26.34 -11.44 19.94
C ARG A 7 26.01 -12.32 21.15
N GLU A 8 26.58 -12.02 22.32
CA GLU A 8 26.26 -12.73 23.55
C GLU A 8 24.80 -12.54 23.97
N ASP A 9 24.28 -11.32 23.80
CA ASP A 9 22.89 -10.99 24.08
C ASP A 9 21.90 -11.74 23.11
N PHE A 10 22.29 -11.90 21.85
CA PHE A 10 21.50 -12.69 20.87
C PHE A 10 21.52 -14.20 21.20
N GLU A 11 22.61 -14.73 21.75
CA GLU A 11 22.62 -16.14 22.20
C GLU A 11 21.68 -16.35 23.40
N ALA A 12 21.60 -15.40 24.32
CA ALA A 12 20.61 -15.44 25.41
C ALA A 12 19.15 -15.40 24.87
N LEU A 13 18.89 -14.61 23.82
CA LEU A 13 17.57 -14.54 23.19
C LEU A 13 17.14 -15.92 22.62
N ARG A 14 18.07 -16.72 22.10
CA ARG A 14 17.77 -18.06 21.53
C ARG A 14 17.08 -19.00 22.54
N GLY A 15 17.30 -18.82 23.83
CA GLY A 15 16.70 -19.65 24.87
C GLY A 15 15.21 -19.38 25.10
N THR A 16 14.69 -18.23 24.70
CA THR A 16 13.32 -17.78 24.95
C THR A 16 12.52 -17.51 23.68
N PHE A 17 13.17 -17.40 22.53
CA PHE A 17 12.58 -17.12 21.24
C PHE A 17 12.37 -18.42 20.47
N THR A 18 11.13 -18.70 20.03
CA THR A 18 10.78 -19.96 19.36
C THR A 18 10.92 -19.88 17.82
N GLY A 19 11.01 -18.67 17.29
CA GLY A 19 11.22 -18.40 15.88
C GLY A 19 12.67 -18.61 15.42
N ASP A 20 12.96 -18.20 14.19
CA ASP A 20 14.31 -18.26 13.66
C ASP A 20 15.08 -16.99 14.01
N LEU A 21 16.34 -17.12 14.43
CA LEU A 21 17.25 -16.01 14.72
C LEU A 21 18.58 -16.20 13.97
N TYR A 22 18.92 -15.25 13.12
CA TYR A 22 20.14 -15.25 12.30
C TYR A 22 20.98 -14.01 12.60
N THR A 23 22.26 -14.23 12.94
CA THR A 23 23.24 -13.17 13.26
C THR A 23 24.48 -13.26 12.39
N ASP A 24 24.55 -14.26 11.51
CA ASP A 24 25.65 -14.45 10.56
C ASP A 24 25.58 -13.44 9.39
N ASP A 25 26.73 -13.24 8.76
CA ASP A 25 26.85 -12.23 7.71
C ASP A 25 26.02 -12.55 6.46
N LEU A 26 25.77 -13.84 6.16
CA LEU A 26 24.96 -14.22 4.99
C LEU A 26 23.53 -13.69 5.12
N TRP A 27 22.87 -13.97 6.24
CA TRP A 27 21.51 -13.50 6.47
C TRP A 27 21.42 -11.99 6.58
N ARG A 28 22.37 -11.37 7.28
CA ARG A 28 22.44 -9.90 7.40
C ARG A 28 22.56 -9.23 6.02
N MET A 29 23.37 -9.81 5.10
CA MET A 29 23.52 -9.28 3.75
C MET A 29 22.28 -9.49 2.88
N ILE A 30 21.58 -10.62 3.01
CA ILE A 30 20.31 -10.86 2.30
C ILE A 30 19.25 -9.81 2.69
N TYR A 31 19.19 -9.42 3.97
CA TYR A 31 18.22 -8.44 4.47
C TYR A 31 18.73 -6.99 4.49
N ALA A 32 19.94 -6.74 3.98
CA ALA A 32 20.49 -5.39 3.88
C ALA A 32 19.83 -4.52 2.80
N THR A 33 19.02 -5.12 1.94
CA THR A 33 18.33 -4.45 0.83
C THR A 33 16.85 -4.81 0.81
N ASP A 34 16.08 -3.99 0.11
CA ASP A 34 14.69 -4.23 -0.28
C ASP A 34 14.53 -3.93 -1.79
N ALA A 35 13.34 -3.55 -2.25
CA ALA A 35 13.13 -3.16 -3.65
C ALA A 35 13.60 -1.72 -3.96
N SER A 36 14.06 -0.97 -2.96
CA SER A 36 14.56 0.40 -3.10
C SER A 36 16.02 0.47 -3.56
N ALA A 37 16.54 1.68 -3.71
CA ALA A 37 17.96 1.94 -3.97
C ALA A 37 18.82 1.95 -2.69
N TYR A 38 18.18 1.83 -1.51
CA TYR A 38 18.86 1.92 -0.22
C TYR A 38 19.46 0.58 0.21
N ARG A 39 20.53 0.65 0.99
CA ARG A 39 21.18 -0.51 1.60
C ARG A 39 21.69 -0.17 2.99
N GLU A 40 21.26 -0.94 3.99
CA GLU A 40 21.72 -0.85 5.37
C GLU A 40 21.85 -2.26 5.94
N VAL A 41 23.00 -2.60 6.54
CA VAL A 41 23.24 -3.95 7.08
C VAL A 41 22.65 -4.05 8.49
N PRO A 42 21.61 -4.90 8.72
CA PRO A 42 20.99 -5.03 10.02
C PRO A 42 21.92 -5.71 11.03
N LEU A 43 21.60 -5.57 12.33
CA LEU A 43 22.30 -6.26 13.41
C LEU A 43 22.00 -7.76 13.42
N GLY A 44 20.80 -8.15 13.05
CA GLY A 44 20.34 -9.52 12.94
C GLY A 44 18.98 -9.61 12.25
N VAL A 45 18.53 -10.83 11.99
CA VAL A 45 17.26 -11.14 11.36
C VAL A 45 16.50 -12.14 12.22
N THR A 46 15.23 -11.86 12.51
CA THR A 46 14.34 -12.76 13.24
C THR A 46 13.09 -13.06 12.42
N ARG A 47 12.57 -14.28 12.57
CA ARG A 47 11.31 -14.73 12.00
C ARG A 47 10.43 -15.28 13.11
N PRO A 48 9.59 -14.42 13.74
CA PRO A 48 8.71 -14.86 14.83
C PRO A 48 7.66 -15.85 14.31
N ARG A 49 7.27 -16.82 15.14
CA ARG A 49 6.21 -17.78 14.84
C ARG A 49 4.85 -17.30 15.29
N HIS A 50 4.81 -16.53 16.36
CA HIS A 50 3.58 -16.07 17.00
C HIS A 50 3.81 -14.75 17.78
N VAL A 51 2.73 -14.21 18.31
CA VAL A 51 2.71 -12.91 19.01
C VAL A 51 3.67 -12.88 20.20
N GLU A 52 3.79 -13.97 20.96
CA GLU A 52 4.69 -14.04 22.13
C GLU A 52 6.17 -13.91 21.75
N ASP A 53 6.56 -14.41 20.57
CA ASP A 53 7.90 -14.17 20.04
C ASP A 53 8.14 -12.68 19.80
N ILE A 54 7.16 -11.96 19.27
CA ILE A 54 7.28 -10.52 19.02
C ILE A 54 7.35 -9.75 20.34
N LYS A 55 6.57 -10.12 21.37
CA LYS A 55 6.68 -9.53 22.72
C LYS A 55 8.09 -9.74 23.30
N THR A 56 8.66 -10.92 23.11
CA THR A 56 10.04 -11.24 23.51
C THR A 56 11.04 -10.33 22.80
N LEU A 57 10.88 -10.08 21.49
CA LEU A 57 11.72 -9.18 20.72
C LEU A 57 11.56 -7.72 21.16
N ILE A 58 10.35 -7.26 21.48
CA ILE A 58 10.10 -5.91 22.02
C ILE A 58 10.81 -5.75 23.37
N ALA A 59 10.69 -6.72 24.28
CA ALA A 59 11.39 -6.68 25.58
C ALA A 59 12.91 -6.66 25.40
N PHE A 60 13.44 -7.48 24.49
CA PHE A 60 14.85 -7.48 24.13
C PHE A 60 15.31 -6.13 23.55
N SER A 61 14.58 -5.59 22.60
CA SER A 61 14.83 -4.29 21.98
C SER A 61 14.92 -3.17 23.03
N ARG A 62 13.95 -3.09 23.93
CA ARG A 62 13.93 -2.10 25.02
C ARG A 62 15.13 -2.23 25.95
N LYS A 63 15.45 -3.45 26.37
CA LYS A 63 16.58 -3.74 27.28
C LYS A 63 17.92 -3.33 26.69
N HIS A 64 18.11 -3.53 25.38
CA HIS A 64 19.39 -3.33 24.72
C HIS A 64 19.44 -2.06 23.86
N SER A 65 18.32 -1.28 23.80
CA SER A 65 18.17 -0.09 22.95
C SER A 65 18.49 -0.36 21.48
N ILE A 66 17.98 -1.49 20.97
CA ILE A 66 18.14 -1.93 19.58
C ILE A 66 16.83 -1.67 18.82
N PRO A 67 16.82 -0.90 17.71
CA PRO A 67 15.62 -0.71 16.92
C PRO A 67 15.07 -2.03 16.35
N LEU A 68 13.74 -2.21 16.36
CA LEU A 68 13.05 -3.25 15.62
C LEU A 68 12.60 -2.69 14.26
N ILE A 69 12.79 -3.48 13.21
CA ILE A 69 12.38 -3.14 11.85
C ILE A 69 11.39 -4.19 11.38
N PRO A 70 10.07 -3.91 11.49
CA PRO A 70 9.04 -4.82 10.98
C PRO A 70 9.19 -4.99 9.47
N ARG A 71 9.15 -6.24 9.00
CA ARG A 71 9.30 -6.55 7.58
C ARG A 71 8.32 -7.64 7.15
N THR A 72 7.75 -7.46 5.98
CA THR A 72 7.06 -8.47 5.19
C THR A 72 7.86 -8.74 3.91
N ALA A 73 7.28 -8.61 2.72
CA ALA A 73 7.93 -8.91 1.45
C ALA A 73 9.07 -7.94 1.03
N GLY A 74 9.16 -6.75 1.65
CA GLY A 74 10.18 -5.77 1.29
C GLY A 74 10.03 -5.22 -0.14
N THR A 75 8.80 -5.02 -0.62
CA THR A 75 8.50 -4.54 -1.97
C THR A 75 8.44 -3.02 -2.09
N SER A 76 8.59 -2.30 -0.98
CA SER A 76 8.63 -0.84 -0.95
C SER A 76 9.85 -0.29 -1.70
N LEU A 77 9.67 0.89 -2.30
CA LEU A 77 10.71 1.56 -3.11
C LEU A 77 11.41 2.71 -2.36
N ALA A 78 10.97 3.03 -1.15
CA ALA A 78 11.51 4.15 -0.36
C ALA A 78 12.41 3.72 0.82
N GLY A 79 12.73 2.42 0.94
CA GLY A 79 13.71 1.94 1.94
C GLY A 79 13.14 1.74 3.34
N GLN A 80 11.82 1.61 3.49
CA GLN A 80 11.15 1.55 4.81
C GLN A 80 11.54 0.32 5.64
N VAL A 81 12.09 -0.73 5.04
CA VAL A 81 12.39 -2.00 5.71
C VAL A 81 13.89 -2.35 5.74
N VAL A 82 14.74 -1.38 5.47
CA VAL A 82 16.19 -1.48 5.66
C VAL A 82 16.63 -0.58 6.82
N GLY A 83 17.63 -1.01 7.59
CA GLY A 83 18.12 -0.21 8.71
C GLY A 83 19.07 -0.97 9.61
N ASN A 84 19.81 -0.22 10.45
CA ASN A 84 20.73 -0.75 11.43
C ASN A 84 20.00 -1.13 12.74
N GLY A 85 19.20 -2.19 12.67
CA GLY A 85 18.42 -2.72 13.77
C GLY A 85 18.22 -4.22 13.65
N LEU A 86 17.29 -4.76 14.41
CA LEU A 86 16.87 -6.16 14.33
C LEU A 86 15.67 -6.25 13.39
N ILE A 87 15.85 -6.91 12.25
CA ILE A 87 14.74 -7.18 11.32
C ILE A 87 13.79 -8.20 11.95
N VAL A 88 12.50 -7.90 11.91
CA VAL A 88 11.42 -8.79 12.36
C VAL A 88 10.56 -9.16 11.17
N ASP A 89 10.94 -10.26 10.51
CA ASP A 89 10.28 -10.75 9.30
C ASP A 89 9.13 -11.69 9.63
N VAL A 90 7.90 -11.23 9.41
CA VAL A 90 6.67 -11.99 9.64
C VAL A 90 6.18 -12.76 8.42
N SER A 91 6.90 -12.69 7.30
CA SER A 91 6.48 -13.28 6.02
C SER A 91 6.47 -14.81 6.04
N ARG A 92 7.18 -15.45 6.97
CA ARG A 92 7.39 -16.90 6.99
C ARG A 92 6.32 -17.67 7.75
N TYR A 93 5.89 -17.17 8.91
CA TYR A 93 5.07 -17.92 9.85
C TYR A 93 3.74 -17.26 10.19
N MET A 94 3.60 -15.95 9.99
CA MET A 94 2.36 -15.22 10.29
C MET A 94 1.58 -14.94 8.99
N THR A 95 1.10 -16.01 8.34
CA THR A 95 0.52 -15.97 6.99
C THR A 95 -0.90 -16.54 6.92
N GLU A 96 -1.60 -16.64 8.06
CA GLU A 96 -2.93 -17.26 8.12
C GLU A 96 -4.04 -16.26 7.82
N ILE A 97 -5.06 -16.71 7.07
CA ILE A 97 -6.37 -16.07 6.98
C ILE A 97 -7.20 -16.61 8.14
N LEU A 98 -7.44 -15.76 9.15
CA LEU A 98 -7.98 -16.20 10.44
C LEU A 98 -9.49 -16.35 10.43
N GLU A 99 -10.19 -15.44 9.75
CA GLU A 99 -11.64 -15.38 9.76
C GLU A 99 -12.16 -14.62 8.53
N ILE A 100 -13.29 -15.05 7.99
CA ILE A 100 -14.05 -14.33 6.95
C ILE A 100 -15.50 -14.21 7.35
N ASN A 101 -16.09 -13.03 7.19
CA ASN A 101 -17.53 -12.81 7.31
C ASN A 101 -18.06 -12.28 5.97
N THR A 102 -18.70 -13.17 5.23
CA THR A 102 -19.23 -12.86 3.90
C THR A 102 -20.52 -12.05 3.94
N ALA A 103 -21.26 -12.07 5.05
CA ALA A 103 -22.48 -11.29 5.22
C ALA A 103 -22.17 -9.81 5.52
N GLU A 104 -21.11 -9.56 6.29
CA GLU A 104 -20.64 -8.21 6.63
C GLU A 104 -19.48 -7.73 5.75
N HIS A 105 -19.04 -8.55 4.79
CA HIS A 105 -17.99 -8.24 3.83
C HIS A 105 -16.65 -7.85 4.48
N TRP A 106 -16.13 -8.68 5.38
CA TRP A 106 -14.80 -8.45 5.95
C TRP A 106 -14.01 -9.75 6.12
N VAL A 107 -12.70 -9.58 6.22
CA VAL A 107 -11.74 -10.66 6.50
C VAL A 107 -10.76 -10.22 7.58
N ARG A 108 -10.31 -11.16 8.44
CA ARG A 108 -9.23 -10.98 9.42
C ARG A 108 -8.06 -11.85 9.00
N VAL A 109 -6.88 -11.24 8.92
CA VAL A 109 -5.67 -11.91 8.43
C VAL A 109 -4.45 -11.57 9.29
N GLN A 110 -3.44 -12.43 9.25
CA GLN A 110 -2.11 -12.13 9.75
C GLN A 110 -1.33 -11.26 8.74
N PRO A 111 -0.30 -10.49 9.18
CA PRO A 111 0.38 -9.51 8.35
C PRO A 111 1.16 -10.08 7.15
N GLY A 112 1.55 -11.35 7.19
CA GLY A 112 2.28 -12.03 6.14
C GLY A 112 1.41 -12.66 5.03
N VAL A 113 0.10 -12.45 5.03
CA VAL A 113 -0.79 -12.93 3.96
C VAL A 113 -0.51 -12.17 2.67
N ILE A 114 -0.29 -12.90 1.56
CA ILE A 114 -0.04 -12.33 0.23
C ILE A 114 -1.36 -11.87 -0.40
N LEU A 115 -1.36 -10.70 -1.05
CA LEU A 115 -2.55 -10.10 -1.64
C LEU A 115 -3.26 -11.01 -2.65
N ASP A 116 -2.54 -11.58 -3.62
CA ASP A 116 -3.15 -12.47 -4.63
C ASP A 116 -3.69 -13.76 -4.00
N GLU A 117 -3.04 -14.30 -2.96
CA GLU A 117 -3.52 -15.47 -2.22
C GLU A 117 -4.80 -15.15 -1.44
N LEU A 118 -4.86 -13.98 -0.80
CA LEU A 118 -6.07 -13.48 -0.15
C LEU A 118 -7.21 -13.36 -1.15
N ASN A 119 -7.00 -12.66 -2.27
CA ASN A 119 -8.04 -12.44 -3.27
C ASN A 119 -8.52 -13.77 -3.89
N LYS A 120 -7.61 -14.71 -4.17
CA LYS A 120 -7.96 -16.05 -4.63
C LYS A 120 -8.81 -16.84 -3.60
N PHE A 121 -8.51 -16.68 -2.31
CA PHE A 121 -9.26 -17.31 -1.23
C PHE A 121 -10.70 -16.78 -1.12
N ILE A 122 -10.89 -15.46 -1.27
CA ILE A 122 -12.20 -14.82 -1.10
C ILE A 122 -13.03 -14.73 -2.38
N GLU A 123 -12.43 -14.89 -3.57
CA GLU A 123 -13.13 -14.85 -4.88
C GLU A 123 -14.37 -15.77 -4.96
N PRO A 124 -14.37 -17.03 -4.44
CA PRO A 124 -15.53 -17.89 -4.48
C PRO A 124 -16.76 -17.34 -3.75
N TYR A 125 -16.58 -16.38 -2.86
CA TYR A 125 -17.66 -15.69 -2.14
C TYR A 125 -18.19 -14.46 -2.87
N GLY A 126 -17.71 -14.19 -4.09
CA GLY A 126 -18.10 -13.01 -4.87
C GLY A 126 -17.50 -11.70 -4.36
N LEU A 127 -16.45 -11.77 -3.56
CA LEU A 127 -15.78 -10.65 -2.90
C LEU A 127 -14.29 -10.57 -3.26
N PHE A 128 -13.68 -9.40 -3.02
CA PHE A 128 -12.23 -9.25 -3.07
C PHE A 128 -11.78 -8.05 -2.22
N PHE A 129 -10.49 -7.97 -1.92
CA PHE A 129 -9.87 -6.79 -1.31
C PHE A 129 -9.48 -5.81 -2.42
N GLY A 130 -10.14 -4.64 -2.44
CA GLY A 130 -10.09 -3.69 -3.56
C GLY A 130 -8.73 -3.04 -3.83
N PRO A 131 -7.95 -2.60 -2.83
CA PRO A 131 -6.62 -2.05 -3.05
C PRO A 131 -5.68 -3.08 -3.67
N GLU A 132 -5.00 -2.68 -4.74
CA GLU A 132 -4.04 -3.53 -5.44
C GLU A 132 -2.68 -2.85 -5.57
N THR A 133 -1.66 -3.62 -5.94
CA THR A 133 -0.32 -3.10 -6.24
C THR A 133 0.27 -3.82 -7.44
N SER A 134 1.28 -3.23 -8.08
CA SER A 134 2.05 -3.90 -9.14
C SER A 134 2.77 -5.17 -8.66
N THR A 135 2.91 -5.33 -7.35
CA THR A 135 3.57 -6.45 -6.67
C THR A 135 2.59 -7.42 -6.00
N SER A 136 1.31 -7.42 -6.39
CA SER A 136 0.23 -8.20 -5.75
C SER A 136 0.56 -9.67 -5.51
N SER A 137 1.34 -10.28 -6.42
CA SER A 137 1.77 -11.69 -6.31
C SER A 137 2.77 -11.98 -5.16
N ARG A 138 3.27 -10.94 -4.48
CA ARG A 138 4.26 -11.08 -3.40
C ARG A 138 4.13 -10.05 -2.27
N CYS A 139 3.50 -8.89 -2.49
CA CYS A 139 3.24 -7.96 -1.39
C CYS A 139 2.30 -8.59 -0.37
N MET A 140 2.46 -8.20 0.89
CA MET A 140 1.74 -8.78 2.02
C MET A 140 0.93 -7.72 2.74
N ILE A 141 -0.19 -8.12 3.33
CA ILE A 141 -1.18 -7.21 3.93
C ILE A 141 -0.57 -6.30 5.01
N GLY A 142 0.32 -6.81 5.87
CA GLY A 142 1.00 -5.97 6.88
C GLY A 142 1.86 -4.87 6.25
N GLY A 143 2.56 -5.18 5.15
CA GLY A 143 3.31 -4.19 4.38
C GLY A 143 2.39 -3.20 3.66
N MET A 144 1.26 -3.67 3.13
CA MET A 144 0.26 -2.79 2.50
C MET A 144 -0.34 -1.80 3.50
N VAL A 145 -0.59 -2.22 4.76
CA VAL A 145 -1.01 -1.32 5.84
C VAL A 145 0.11 -0.33 6.16
N GLY A 146 1.33 -0.81 6.42
CA GLY A 146 2.46 0.06 6.75
C GLY A 146 2.71 1.15 5.69
N ASN A 147 2.60 0.80 4.42
CA ASN A 147 2.79 1.72 3.30
C ASN A 147 1.52 2.51 2.89
N ASN A 148 0.35 2.18 3.42
CA ASN A 148 -0.95 2.61 2.90
C ASN A 148 -1.08 2.38 1.39
N SER A 149 -0.73 1.18 0.93
CA SER A 149 -0.64 0.84 -0.48
C SER A 149 -1.95 1.05 -1.24
N CYS A 150 -1.83 1.51 -2.47
CA CYS A 150 -2.90 1.62 -3.45
C CYS A 150 -2.35 1.34 -4.85
N GLY A 151 -3.22 1.20 -5.84
CA GLY A 151 -2.82 0.87 -7.21
C GLY A 151 -3.62 1.58 -8.28
N ALA A 152 -3.61 1.02 -9.49
CA ALA A 152 -4.26 1.59 -10.66
C ALA A 152 -5.75 1.89 -10.44
N HIS A 153 -6.44 1.03 -9.68
CA HIS A 153 -7.86 1.19 -9.36
C HIS A 153 -8.14 2.05 -8.12
N SER A 154 -7.17 2.85 -7.65
CA SER A 154 -7.34 3.69 -6.45
C SER A 154 -8.41 4.77 -6.59
N ILE A 155 -8.75 5.18 -7.81
CA ILE A 155 -9.87 6.11 -8.08
C ILE A 155 -11.23 5.48 -7.75
N LEU A 156 -11.33 4.15 -7.80
CA LEU A 156 -12.54 3.39 -7.52
C LEU A 156 -12.52 2.79 -6.10
N TYR A 157 -11.40 2.17 -5.70
CA TYR A 157 -11.30 1.40 -4.46
C TYR A 157 -10.49 2.11 -3.36
N GLY A 158 -9.93 3.29 -3.63
CA GLY A 158 -9.12 4.00 -2.62
C GLY A 158 -7.79 3.32 -2.32
N SER A 159 -7.37 3.46 -1.07
CA SER A 159 -6.13 2.91 -0.52
C SER A 159 -6.42 1.84 0.55
N THR A 160 -5.38 1.18 1.04
CA THR A 160 -5.48 0.19 2.13
C THR A 160 -6.15 0.78 3.39
N ARG A 161 -5.86 2.05 3.72
CA ARG A 161 -6.46 2.78 4.85
C ARG A 161 -7.98 2.83 4.77
N ASP A 162 -8.54 3.02 3.58
CA ASP A 162 -9.99 3.16 3.39
C ASP A 162 -10.73 1.86 3.73
N HIS A 163 -10.06 0.72 3.56
CA HIS A 163 -10.59 -0.62 3.85
C HIS A 163 -10.22 -1.16 5.24
N LEU A 164 -9.43 -0.44 6.03
CA LEU A 164 -8.97 -0.91 7.33
C LEU A 164 -10.07 -0.73 8.38
N ILE A 165 -10.57 -1.83 8.95
CA ILE A 165 -11.61 -1.85 9.99
C ILE A 165 -10.97 -1.79 11.37
N SER A 166 -10.06 -2.73 11.67
CA SER A 166 -9.32 -2.76 12.93
C SER A 166 -7.95 -3.42 12.76
N VAL A 167 -7.05 -3.14 13.71
CA VAL A 167 -5.73 -3.78 13.77
C VAL A 167 -5.42 -4.15 15.21
N LYS A 168 -5.11 -5.43 15.47
CA LYS A 168 -4.44 -5.82 16.71
C LYS A 168 -2.95 -5.54 16.60
N THR A 169 -2.39 -4.92 17.61
CA THR A 169 -1.00 -4.46 17.62
C THR A 169 -0.34 -4.73 18.96
N LEU A 170 1.00 -4.76 18.92
CA LEU A 170 1.84 -4.64 20.10
C LEU A 170 2.43 -3.23 20.13
N LEU A 171 2.25 -2.54 21.25
CA LEU A 171 2.86 -1.24 21.52
C LEU A 171 4.34 -1.41 21.91
N ALA A 172 5.06 -0.29 21.99
CA ALA A 172 6.48 -0.28 22.32
C ALA A 172 6.82 -0.85 23.73
N ASP A 173 5.83 -0.91 24.64
CA ASP A 173 5.98 -1.55 25.96
C ASP A 173 5.66 -3.05 25.97
N GLY A 174 5.19 -3.60 24.84
CA GLY A 174 4.74 -4.98 24.69
C GLY A 174 3.25 -5.19 25.00
N THR A 175 2.52 -4.12 25.35
CA THR A 175 1.06 -4.20 25.56
C THR A 175 0.36 -4.53 24.25
N GLU A 176 -0.55 -5.49 24.29
CA GLU A 176 -1.41 -5.85 23.15
C GLU A 176 -2.68 -5.01 23.19
N VAL A 177 -2.97 -4.34 22.06
CA VAL A 177 -4.16 -3.50 21.89
C VAL A 177 -4.83 -3.75 20.55
N GLU A 178 -6.14 -3.54 20.47
CA GLU A 178 -6.87 -3.50 19.19
C GLU A 178 -7.35 -2.08 18.93
N PHE A 179 -6.80 -1.44 17.90
CA PHE A 179 -7.32 -0.18 17.39
C PHE A 179 -8.45 -0.44 16.41
N LYS A 180 -9.61 0.11 16.71
CA LYS A 180 -10.87 -0.03 15.96
C LYS A 180 -11.72 1.22 16.13
N GLU A 181 -12.88 1.26 15.48
CA GLU A 181 -13.88 2.31 15.74
C GLU A 181 -14.35 2.27 17.19
N ILE A 182 -14.40 3.45 17.81
CA ILE A 182 -14.86 3.66 19.19
C ILE A 182 -15.75 4.91 19.24
N SER A 183 -16.68 4.94 20.21
CA SER A 183 -17.50 6.12 20.47
C SER A 183 -16.71 7.23 21.18
N THR A 184 -17.27 8.43 21.21
CA THR A 184 -16.71 9.57 21.96
C THR A 184 -16.56 9.25 23.45
N GLU A 185 -17.53 8.57 24.05
CA GLU A 185 -17.51 8.17 25.46
C GLU A 185 -16.40 7.15 25.71
N GLU A 186 -16.23 6.17 24.81
CA GLU A 186 -15.16 5.17 24.92
C GLU A 186 -13.78 5.82 24.74
N LEU A 187 -13.63 6.77 23.82
CA LEU A 187 -12.41 7.57 23.64
C LEU A 187 -12.03 8.29 24.93
N GLN A 188 -12.98 9.01 25.55
CA GLN A 188 -12.75 9.73 26.79
C GLN A 188 -12.40 8.77 27.94
N GLN A 189 -13.09 7.64 28.06
CA GLN A 189 -12.77 6.62 29.06
C GLN A 189 -11.36 6.07 28.90
N LYS A 190 -10.97 5.69 27.68
CA LYS A 190 -9.61 5.20 27.40
C LYS A 190 -8.54 6.24 27.72
N ALA A 191 -8.79 7.53 27.48
CA ALA A 191 -7.86 8.62 27.78
C ALA A 191 -7.61 8.85 29.29
N THR A 192 -8.45 8.36 30.18
CA THR A 192 -8.32 8.58 31.64
C THR A 192 -7.37 7.57 32.34
N GLY A 193 -6.98 6.48 31.68
CA GLY A 193 -6.13 5.43 32.24
C GLY A 193 -4.66 5.86 32.44
N LYS A 194 -3.86 4.89 32.91
CA LYS A 194 -2.40 5.08 33.15
C LYS A 194 -1.52 4.16 32.30
N SER A 195 -2.11 3.45 31.34
CA SER A 195 -1.39 2.59 30.41
C SER A 195 -0.81 3.40 29.24
N MET A 196 0.13 2.82 28.50
CA MET A 196 0.61 3.42 27.24
C MET A 196 -0.53 3.63 26.24
N GLU A 197 -1.48 2.70 26.15
CA GLU A 197 -2.70 2.88 25.34
C GLU A 197 -3.47 4.14 25.76
N SER A 198 -3.65 4.35 27.07
CA SER A 198 -4.36 5.51 27.58
C SER A 198 -3.61 6.82 27.32
N ASP A 199 -2.29 6.81 27.40
CA ASP A 199 -1.46 7.96 27.08
C ASP A 199 -1.58 8.33 25.58
N ILE A 200 -1.64 7.32 24.69
CA ILE A 200 -1.86 7.52 23.26
C ILE A 200 -3.22 8.19 23.01
N TYR A 201 -4.31 7.63 23.56
CA TYR A 201 -5.66 8.21 23.36
C TYR A 201 -5.76 9.62 23.95
N ARG A 202 -5.20 9.87 25.13
CA ARG A 202 -5.16 11.20 25.76
C ARG A 202 -4.40 12.20 24.90
N THR A 203 -3.22 11.84 24.43
CA THR A 203 -2.39 12.73 23.60
C THR A 203 -3.10 13.11 22.31
N PHE A 204 -3.71 12.15 21.60
CA PHE A 204 -4.50 12.47 20.40
C PHE A 204 -5.73 13.32 20.71
N TYR A 205 -6.42 13.04 21.82
CA TYR A 205 -7.55 13.86 22.25
C TYR A 205 -7.14 15.31 22.51
N GLU A 206 -6.03 15.54 23.21
CA GLU A 206 -5.49 16.87 23.50
C GLU A 206 -5.06 17.60 22.24
N ILE A 207 -4.28 16.95 21.36
CA ILE A 207 -3.79 17.54 20.09
C ILE A 207 -4.96 17.94 19.19
N LEU A 208 -5.94 17.05 19.01
CA LEU A 208 -7.04 17.26 18.08
C LEU A 208 -8.16 18.15 18.65
N SER A 209 -8.20 18.38 19.99
CA SER A 209 -9.14 19.31 20.62
C SER A 209 -8.65 20.75 20.62
N ASP A 210 -7.35 20.99 20.39
CA ASP A 210 -6.77 22.35 20.36
C ASP A 210 -7.13 23.05 19.04
N PRO A 211 -7.84 24.21 19.09
CA PRO A 211 -8.25 24.93 17.89
C PRO A 211 -7.09 25.37 16.99
N SER A 212 -5.94 25.69 17.58
CA SER A 212 -4.74 26.10 16.81
C SER A 212 -4.18 24.95 16.00
N ASN A 213 -4.11 23.73 16.60
CA ASN A 213 -3.70 22.52 15.90
C ASN A 213 -4.70 22.15 14.79
N GLN A 214 -6.00 22.28 15.06
CA GLN A 214 -7.04 22.01 14.06
C GLN A 214 -6.91 22.92 12.85
N GLU A 215 -6.66 24.22 13.06
CA GLU A 215 -6.46 25.20 11.99
C GLU A 215 -5.21 24.85 11.15
N GLU A 216 -4.09 24.51 11.82
CA GLU A 216 -2.86 24.16 11.15
C GLU A 216 -2.97 22.85 10.35
N ILE A 217 -3.62 21.81 10.91
CA ILE A 217 -3.89 20.56 10.20
C ILE A 217 -4.71 20.83 8.93
N ARG A 218 -5.79 21.59 9.02
CA ARG A 218 -6.64 21.92 7.85
C ARG A 218 -5.89 22.73 6.78
N LYS A 219 -4.94 23.57 7.19
CA LYS A 219 -4.15 24.42 6.30
C LYS A 219 -3.02 23.66 5.60
N GLU A 220 -2.28 22.83 6.32
CA GLU A 220 -1.03 22.22 5.83
C GLU A 220 -1.24 20.86 5.16
N PHE A 221 -2.32 20.12 5.50
CA PHE A 221 -2.63 18.86 4.84
C PHE A 221 -3.20 19.07 3.43
N PRO A 222 -3.05 18.07 2.53
CA PRO A 222 -3.63 18.15 1.19
C PRO A 222 -5.14 18.36 1.22
N LYS A 223 -5.66 19.10 0.24
CA LYS A 223 -7.10 19.37 0.12
C LYS A 223 -7.91 18.07 0.14
N PRO A 224 -9.10 18.03 0.79
CA PRO A 224 -9.95 16.83 0.85
C PRO A 224 -10.32 16.25 -0.53
N SER A 225 -10.32 17.08 -1.59
CA SER A 225 -10.55 16.63 -2.97
C SER A 225 -9.44 15.71 -3.52
N ILE A 226 -8.24 15.73 -2.92
CA ILE A 226 -7.13 14.84 -3.27
C ILE A 226 -7.32 13.54 -2.50
N ARG A 227 -7.91 12.54 -3.14
CA ARG A 227 -8.24 11.26 -2.50
C ARG A 227 -7.00 10.42 -2.17
N ARG A 228 -6.00 10.41 -3.06
CA ARG A 228 -4.76 9.67 -2.86
C ARG A 228 -3.77 10.53 -2.09
N ARG A 229 -3.69 10.32 -0.77
CA ARG A 229 -2.83 11.03 0.17
C ARG A 229 -2.03 10.02 0.98
N ASN A 230 -0.75 9.91 0.69
CA ASN A 230 0.15 8.95 1.34
C ASN A 230 1.34 9.66 2.03
N THR A 231 1.17 10.93 2.42
CA THR A 231 2.21 11.72 3.04
C THR A 231 2.07 11.69 4.57
N GLY A 232 2.98 10.98 5.24
CA GLY A 232 3.06 10.95 6.69
C GLY A 232 1.83 10.35 7.40
N TYR A 233 1.69 10.67 8.68
CA TYR A 233 0.60 10.18 9.51
C TYR A 233 -0.70 10.93 9.20
N ALA A 234 -1.79 10.19 9.03
CA ALA A 234 -3.09 10.74 8.65
C ALA A 234 -3.86 11.35 9.82
N ILE A 235 -3.28 12.34 10.50
CA ILE A 235 -3.94 13.03 11.62
C ILE A 235 -5.11 13.91 11.15
N ASP A 236 -5.08 14.36 9.90
CA ASP A 236 -6.18 15.05 9.24
C ASP A 236 -7.46 14.19 9.18
N LEU A 237 -7.32 12.89 8.92
CA LEU A 237 -8.47 11.98 8.94
C LEU A 237 -9.01 11.74 10.36
N LEU A 238 -8.16 11.76 11.37
CA LEU A 238 -8.61 11.68 12.76
C LEU A 238 -9.34 12.96 13.19
N LEU A 239 -8.97 14.12 12.66
CA LEU A 239 -9.66 15.37 12.91
C LEU A 239 -11.09 15.38 12.33
N GLU A 240 -11.35 14.65 11.24
CA GLU A 240 -12.68 14.52 10.63
C GLU A 240 -13.61 13.54 11.38
N THR A 241 -13.18 12.99 12.53
CA THR A 241 -13.97 12.05 13.33
C THR A 241 -14.67 12.76 14.50
N ASP A 242 -15.72 12.13 15.06
CA ASP A 242 -16.24 12.49 16.39
C ASP A 242 -15.13 12.26 17.44
N PRO A 243 -14.96 13.14 18.43
CA PRO A 243 -15.74 14.34 18.76
C PRO A 243 -15.22 15.64 18.14
N PHE A 244 -14.25 15.61 17.24
CA PHE A 244 -13.56 16.81 16.75
C PHE A 244 -14.29 17.52 15.61
N THR A 245 -15.10 16.79 14.86
CA THR A 245 -15.95 17.32 13.78
C THR A 245 -17.39 16.89 13.99
N SER A 246 -18.33 17.83 13.92
CA SER A 246 -19.76 17.54 14.07
C SER A 246 -20.25 16.60 12.97
N ASN A 247 -20.95 15.53 13.34
CA ASN A 247 -21.40 14.45 12.45
C ASN A 247 -20.22 13.73 11.77
N GLY A 248 -19.06 13.69 12.40
CA GLY A 248 -17.90 12.92 11.96
C GLY A 248 -18.18 11.41 12.00
N VAL A 249 -17.30 10.65 11.38
CA VAL A 249 -17.31 9.19 11.53
C VAL A 249 -16.74 8.81 12.91
N PRO A 250 -17.00 7.60 13.43
CA PRO A 250 -16.41 7.15 14.69
C PRO A 250 -14.86 7.23 14.68
N PHE A 251 -14.29 7.57 15.83
CA PHE A 251 -12.83 7.68 15.98
C PHE A 251 -12.16 6.31 15.84
N ASN A 252 -11.10 6.22 15.00
CA ASN A 252 -10.41 4.97 14.75
C ASN A 252 -8.90 5.17 14.54
N LEU A 253 -8.09 4.87 15.57
CA LEU A 253 -6.62 4.96 15.47
C LEU A 253 -5.99 3.96 14.49
N SER A 254 -6.70 2.90 14.07
CA SER A 254 -6.15 2.00 13.05
C SER A 254 -5.86 2.73 11.73
N LYS A 255 -6.61 3.79 11.42
CA LYS A 255 -6.39 4.64 10.24
C LYS A 255 -5.03 5.34 10.25
N LEU A 256 -4.48 5.62 11.43
CA LEU A 256 -3.14 6.20 11.59
C LEU A 256 -2.03 5.17 11.34
N LEU A 257 -2.27 3.89 11.64
CA LEU A 257 -1.30 2.81 11.38
C LEU A 257 -1.08 2.59 9.88
N ALA A 258 -2.11 2.86 9.06
CA ALA A 258 -1.96 2.84 7.61
C ALA A 258 -1.11 4.03 7.16
N GLY A 259 0.07 3.75 6.59
CA GLY A 259 1.07 4.74 6.21
C GLY A 259 2.05 5.10 7.32
N SER A 260 2.05 4.37 8.46
CA SER A 260 3.01 4.58 9.54
C SER A 260 4.36 3.90 9.32
N GLU A 261 4.50 3.08 8.29
CA GLU A 261 5.73 2.40 7.90
C GLU A 261 6.39 1.59 9.04
N GLY A 262 5.55 1.04 9.95
CA GLY A 262 6.00 0.26 11.11
C GLY A 262 6.62 1.08 12.24
N THR A 263 6.48 2.41 12.25
CA THR A 263 7.11 3.30 13.24
C THR A 263 6.30 3.45 14.55
N LEU A 264 4.99 3.14 14.53
CA LEU A 264 4.08 3.40 15.64
C LEU A 264 3.79 2.17 16.49
N ALA A 265 3.48 1.03 15.85
CA ALA A 265 3.15 -0.21 16.54
C ALA A 265 3.43 -1.41 15.64
N PHE A 266 3.52 -2.61 16.24
CA PHE A 266 3.73 -3.84 15.50
C PHE A 266 2.39 -4.55 15.24
N SER A 267 1.90 -4.56 14.01
CA SER A 267 0.63 -5.19 13.63
C SER A 267 0.72 -6.72 13.67
N THR A 268 -0.22 -7.38 14.36
CA THR A 268 -0.29 -8.85 14.52
C THR A 268 -1.49 -9.48 13.82
N GLU A 269 -2.65 -8.79 13.81
CA GLU A 269 -3.85 -9.17 13.05
C GLU A 269 -4.47 -7.93 12.42
N ILE A 270 -5.00 -8.08 11.22
CA ILE A 270 -5.56 -6.98 10.43
C ILE A 270 -6.94 -7.37 9.95
N LYS A 271 -7.97 -6.56 10.27
CA LYS A 271 -9.34 -6.72 9.79
C LYS A 271 -9.61 -5.75 8.66
N LEU A 272 -10.00 -6.27 7.50
CA LEU A 272 -10.18 -5.54 6.26
C LEU A 272 -11.60 -5.65 5.74
N ASN A 273 -12.13 -4.53 5.24
CA ASN A 273 -13.36 -4.51 4.46
C ASN A 273 -13.12 -5.09 3.07
N LEU A 274 -14.06 -5.86 2.58
CA LEU A 274 -14.10 -6.45 1.25
C LEU A 274 -15.16 -5.76 0.39
N VAL A 275 -14.97 -5.82 -0.91
CA VAL A 275 -15.92 -5.27 -1.88
C VAL A 275 -16.38 -6.36 -2.85
N PRO A 276 -17.57 -6.24 -3.47
CA PRO A 276 -18.04 -7.15 -4.49
C PRO A 276 -17.08 -7.20 -5.68
N LEU A 277 -16.98 -8.37 -6.32
CA LEU A 277 -16.21 -8.53 -7.56
C LEU A 277 -16.69 -7.53 -8.62
N PRO A 278 -15.74 -6.98 -9.42
CA PRO A 278 -16.10 -6.04 -10.48
C PRO A 278 -16.93 -6.73 -11.58
N PRO A 279 -17.64 -5.96 -12.42
CA PRO A 279 -18.34 -6.49 -13.58
C PRO A 279 -17.45 -7.35 -14.48
N LYS A 280 -18.04 -8.36 -15.12
CA LYS A 280 -17.28 -9.41 -15.85
C LYS A 280 -16.60 -8.93 -17.13
N GLN A 281 -17.18 -7.95 -17.81
CA GLN A 281 -16.60 -7.43 -19.04
C GLN A 281 -15.66 -6.28 -18.71
N LYS A 282 -14.43 -6.37 -19.22
CA LYS A 282 -13.40 -5.33 -19.07
C LYS A 282 -12.78 -5.02 -20.42
N ALA A 283 -12.49 -3.74 -20.64
CA ALA A 283 -11.65 -3.30 -21.76
C ALA A 283 -10.80 -2.09 -21.37
N LEU A 284 -9.73 -1.90 -22.13
CA LEU A 284 -8.88 -0.72 -22.08
C LEU A 284 -9.12 0.15 -23.30
N VAL A 285 -9.30 1.44 -23.09
CA VAL A 285 -9.19 2.45 -24.13
C VAL A 285 -7.81 3.09 -23.99
N CYS A 286 -6.92 2.84 -24.98
CA CYS A 286 -5.55 3.33 -24.93
C CYS A 286 -5.43 4.62 -25.77
N VAL A 287 -5.59 5.78 -25.12
CA VAL A 287 -5.57 7.09 -25.79
C VAL A 287 -4.14 7.54 -26.05
N HIS A 288 -3.77 7.66 -27.34
CA HIS A 288 -2.44 8.13 -27.75
C HIS A 288 -2.42 9.64 -27.85
N CYS A 289 -1.48 10.26 -27.14
CA CYS A 289 -1.27 11.71 -27.08
C CYS A 289 0.11 12.09 -27.63
N HIS A 290 0.23 13.29 -28.17
CA HIS A 290 1.51 13.82 -28.67
C HIS A 290 2.46 14.22 -27.53
N THR A 291 1.89 14.63 -26.37
CA THR A 291 2.66 15.08 -25.20
C THR A 291 2.06 14.57 -23.90
N ILE A 292 2.87 14.56 -22.84
CA ILE A 292 2.39 14.29 -21.46
C ILE A 292 1.36 15.34 -21.02
N ALA A 293 1.59 16.63 -21.36
CA ALA A 293 0.66 17.71 -21.00
C ALA A 293 -0.73 17.47 -21.60
N GLU A 294 -0.80 17.12 -22.89
CA GLU A 294 -2.05 16.73 -23.56
C GLU A 294 -2.76 15.58 -22.85
N ALA A 295 -2.01 14.54 -22.45
CA ALA A 295 -2.56 13.41 -21.74
C ALA A 295 -3.12 13.81 -20.36
N LEU A 296 -2.42 14.68 -19.63
CA LEU A 296 -2.88 15.16 -18.30
C LEU A 296 -4.16 16.00 -18.40
N GLU A 297 -4.30 16.86 -19.42
CA GLU A 297 -5.52 17.60 -19.66
C GLU A 297 -6.65 16.69 -20.15
N GLY A 298 -6.34 15.76 -21.04
CA GLY A 298 -7.28 14.74 -21.50
C GLY A 298 -7.79 13.84 -20.38
N ASN A 299 -7.00 13.59 -19.33
CA ASN A 299 -7.41 12.85 -18.15
C ASN A 299 -8.63 13.48 -17.46
N LEU A 300 -8.74 14.81 -17.44
CA LEU A 300 -9.90 15.51 -16.86
C LEU A 300 -11.20 15.24 -17.66
N VAL A 301 -11.07 14.99 -18.96
CA VAL A 301 -12.21 14.56 -19.80
C VAL A 301 -12.55 13.10 -19.49
N ALA A 302 -11.53 12.22 -19.42
CA ALA A 302 -11.72 10.79 -19.19
C ALA A 302 -12.39 10.49 -17.84
N LEU A 303 -12.05 11.22 -16.78
CA LEU A 303 -12.64 11.07 -15.45
C LEU A 303 -14.17 11.25 -15.41
N LYS A 304 -14.75 12.01 -16.35
CA LYS A 304 -16.21 12.21 -16.45
C LYS A 304 -16.98 10.94 -16.82
N PHE A 305 -16.29 9.92 -17.39
CA PHE A 305 -16.87 8.65 -17.81
C PHE A 305 -16.82 7.55 -16.75
N ASN A 306 -16.41 7.88 -15.51
CA ASN A 306 -16.29 6.95 -14.38
C ASN A 306 -15.49 5.70 -14.73
N PRO A 307 -14.22 5.83 -15.12
CA PRO A 307 -13.33 4.70 -15.38
C PRO A 307 -12.97 3.96 -14.09
N GLY A 308 -12.62 2.67 -14.23
CA GLY A 308 -12.08 1.88 -13.13
C GLY A 308 -10.63 2.22 -12.81
N ALA A 309 -9.85 2.55 -13.84
CA ALA A 309 -8.46 2.98 -13.73
C ALA A 309 -8.07 3.92 -14.86
N ILE A 310 -7.14 4.83 -14.60
CA ILE A 310 -6.43 5.59 -15.63
C ILE A 310 -4.94 5.58 -15.29
N GLU A 311 -4.14 5.04 -16.20
CA GLU A 311 -2.68 4.95 -16.06
C GLU A 311 -2.00 5.65 -17.21
N LEU A 312 -0.87 6.30 -16.94
CA LEU A 312 -0.07 6.99 -17.95
C LEU A 312 1.21 6.19 -18.23
N MET A 313 1.52 6.00 -19.51
CA MET A 313 2.84 5.59 -19.99
C MET A 313 3.44 6.72 -20.82
N ASP A 314 4.62 7.18 -20.42
CA ASP A 314 5.37 8.17 -21.18
C ASP A 314 6.25 7.55 -22.27
N LYS A 315 6.80 8.42 -23.11
CA LYS A 315 7.70 8.01 -24.20
C LYS A 315 8.95 7.29 -23.68
N ALA A 316 9.51 7.69 -22.52
CA ALA A 316 10.72 7.08 -21.98
C ALA A 316 10.50 5.61 -21.64
N ILE A 317 9.40 5.29 -20.97
CA ILE A 317 9.01 3.90 -20.67
C ILE A 317 8.76 3.13 -21.96
N MET A 318 7.99 3.71 -22.91
CA MET A 318 7.69 3.05 -24.18
C MET A 318 8.96 2.76 -24.99
N ASP A 319 9.92 3.67 -25.04
CA ASP A 319 11.17 3.48 -25.75
C ASP A 319 12.02 2.37 -25.12
N CYS A 320 12.11 2.29 -23.78
CA CYS A 320 12.81 1.21 -23.08
C CYS A 320 12.21 -0.18 -23.34
N THR A 321 10.96 -0.27 -23.83
CA THR A 321 10.31 -1.54 -24.16
C THR A 321 10.59 -2.01 -25.61
N LYS A 322 11.10 -1.15 -26.50
CA LYS A 322 11.30 -1.47 -27.93
C LYS A 322 12.27 -2.65 -28.12
N GLU A 323 13.38 -2.63 -27.40
CA GLU A 323 14.43 -3.66 -27.49
C GLU A 323 14.27 -4.81 -26.47
N ASN A 324 13.25 -4.72 -25.61
CA ASN A 324 13.00 -5.78 -24.64
C ASN A 324 12.29 -6.97 -25.30
N ILE A 325 12.95 -8.14 -25.29
CA ILE A 325 12.46 -9.36 -26.00
C ILE A 325 11.06 -9.76 -25.55
N VAL A 326 10.75 -9.64 -24.26
CA VAL A 326 9.44 -9.99 -23.69
C VAL A 326 8.40 -8.94 -24.01
N GLN A 327 8.72 -7.67 -23.80
CA GLN A 327 7.75 -6.57 -23.90
C GLN A 327 7.49 -6.11 -25.32
N ARG A 328 8.44 -6.32 -26.25
CA ARG A 328 8.28 -5.94 -27.67
C ARG A 328 6.96 -6.44 -28.29
N LYS A 329 6.56 -7.67 -27.99
CA LYS A 329 5.31 -8.25 -28.50
C LYS A 329 4.04 -7.64 -27.86
N ASN A 330 4.17 -7.04 -26.67
CA ASN A 330 3.05 -6.41 -25.95
C ASN A 330 2.78 -4.99 -26.45
N ARG A 331 3.57 -4.48 -27.40
CA ARG A 331 3.45 -3.15 -28.00
C ARG A 331 2.45 -3.09 -29.17
N PHE A 332 1.72 -4.16 -29.46
CA PHE A 332 0.82 -4.33 -30.62
C PHE A 332 -0.22 -3.21 -30.77
N PHE A 333 -0.59 -2.54 -29.68
CA PHE A 333 -1.59 -1.48 -29.64
C PHE A 333 -1.00 -0.07 -29.85
N ILE A 334 0.33 0.07 -29.87
CA ILE A 334 1.01 1.36 -29.98
C ILE A 334 1.10 1.73 -31.46
N GLU A 335 0.42 2.83 -31.81
CA GLU A 335 0.42 3.40 -33.17
C GLU A 335 1.36 4.61 -33.24
N SER A 336 2.21 4.65 -34.27
CA SER A 336 3.19 5.73 -34.48
C SER A 336 4.20 5.89 -33.32
N ASP A 337 4.54 7.11 -32.92
CA ASP A 337 5.50 7.43 -31.86
C ASP A 337 4.86 8.41 -30.85
N PRO A 338 3.94 7.94 -30.00
CA PRO A 338 3.24 8.80 -29.03
C PRO A 338 4.20 9.36 -27.96
N GLY A 339 3.97 10.61 -27.56
CA GLY A 339 4.67 11.21 -26.40
C GLY A 339 4.15 10.66 -25.08
N ALA A 340 2.88 10.24 -25.06
CA ALA A 340 2.24 9.56 -23.93
C ALA A 340 1.05 8.71 -24.37
N ILE A 341 0.72 7.67 -23.60
CA ILE A 341 -0.51 6.88 -23.76
C ILE A 341 -1.23 6.84 -22.42
N MET A 342 -2.52 7.24 -22.41
CA MET A 342 -3.41 6.96 -21.27
C MET A 342 -4.06 5.60 -21.47
N ILE A 343 -3.94 4.73 -20.47
CA ILE A 343 -4.62 3.43 -20.42
C ILE A 343 -5.83 3.59 -19.49
N ILE A 344 -7.03 3.63 -20.08
CA ILE A 344 -8.28 3.87 -19.37
C ILE A 344 -9.07 2.57 -19.30
N GLU A 345 -9.29 2.01 -18.09
CA GLU A 345 -10.04 0.78 -17.92
C GLU A 345 -11.52 1.07 -17.64
N PHE A 346 -12.38 0.34 -18.36
CA PHE A 346 -13.81 0.26 -18.08
C PHE A 346 -14.21 -1.19 -17.76
N ALA A 347 -15.03 -1.36 -16.72
CA ALA A 347 -15.67 -2.62 -16.37
C ALA A 347 -17.19 -2.41 -16.38
N ARG A 348 -17.94 -3.22 -17.15
CA ARG A 348 -19.40 -3.15 -17.28
C ARG A 348 -19.97 -4.57 -17.42
N GLU A 349 -21.30 -4.70 -17.42
CA GLU A 349 -21.95 -5.99 -17.57
C GLU A 349 -21.82 -6.53 -19.01
N THR A 350 -21.83 -5.66 -20.02
CA THR A 350 -21.77 -6.03 -21.42
C THR A 350 -20.62 -5.34 -22.16
N LYS A 351 -20.17 -5.94 -23.27
CA LYS A 351 -19.19 -5.32 -24.19
C LYS A 351 -19.75 -4.12 -24.92
N GLU A 352 -21.04 -4.16 -25.25
CA GLU A 352 -21.77 -3.10 -25.93
C GLU A 352 -21.77 -1.81 -25.11
N GLU A 353 -21.98 -1.90 -23.79
CA GLU A 353 -21.87 -0.75 -22.90
C GLU A 353 -20.47 -0.14 -22.92
N ILE A 354 -19.43 -0.97 -22.88
CA ILE A 354 -18.04 -0.48 -22.95
C ILE A 354 -17.75 0.21 -24.29
N LEU A 355 -18.21 -0.38 -25.40
CA LEU A 355 -18.01 0.20 -26.74
C LEU A 355 -18.77 1.51 -26.91
N ALA A 356 -19.95 1.66 -26.29
CA ALA A 356 -20.68 2.92 -26.28
C ALA A 356 -19.90 4.00 -25.52
N ILE A 357 -19.46 3.70 -24.30
CA ILE A 357 -18.63 4.61 -23.47
C ILE A 357 -17.34 4.99 -24.22
N ALA A 358 -16.66 4.03 -24.86
CA ALA A 358 -15.42 4.29 -25.57
C ALA A 358 -15.62 5.26 -26.75
N ARG A 359 -16.74 5.13 -27.49
CA ARG A 359 -17.10 6.06 -28.59
C ARG A 359 -17.39 7.47 -28.06
N ASP A 360 -18.15 7.56 -26.98
CA ASP A 360 -18.50 8.85 -26.39
C ASP A 360 -17.25 9.54 -25.82
N LEU A 361 -16.36 8.78 -25.16
CA LEU A 361 -15.06 9.26 -24.70
C LEU A 361 -14.20 9.78 -25.88
N GLU A 362 -14.07 9.00 -26.96
CA GLU A 362 -13.33 9.42 -28.15
C GLU A 362 -13.89 10.72 -28.74
N ASN A 363 -15.22 10.84 -28.85
CA ASN A 363 -15.89 12.03 -29.37
C ASN A 363 -15.59 13.27 -28.51
N GLU A 364 -15.71 13.15 -27.17
CA GLU A 364 -15.44 14.28 -26.27
C GLU A 364 -13.94 14.64 -26.22
N MET A 365 -13.04 13.65 -26.27
CA MET A 365 -11.60 13.88 -26.35
C MET A 365 -11.22 14.61 -27.65
N ARG A 366 -11.75 14.17 -28.81
CA ARG A 366 -11.49 14.81 -30.10
C ARG A 366 -12.07 16.23 -30.19
N LYS A 367 -13.24 16.48 -29.59
CA LYS A 367 -13.82 17.85 -29.49
C LYS A 367 -12.91 18.78 -28.68
N ALA A 368 -12.28 18.23 -27.61
CA ALA A 368 -11.37 18.97 -26.75
C ALA A 368 -9.96 19.13 -27.35
N GLY A 369 -9.68 18.49 -28.50
CA GLY A 369 -8.39 18.52 -29.16
C GLY A 369 -7.35 17.57 -28.55
N TYR A 370 -7.77 16.53 -27.84
CA TYR A 370 -6.89 15.56 -27.17
C TYR A 370 -6.95 14.19 -27.79
N GLY A 371 -5.80 13.56 -27.97
CA GLY A 371 -5.65 12.20 -28.49
C GLY A 371 -5.83 12.10 -30.00
N TYR A 372 -5.05 11.21 -30.63
CA TYR A 372 -5.13 10.98 -32.08
C TYR A 372 -5.51 9.55 -32.44
N HIS A 373 -5.35 8.58 -31.53
CA HIS A 373 -5.66 7.16 -31.71
C HIS A 373 -6.26 6.57 -30.43
N PHE A 374 -7.34 5.74 -30.56
CA PHE A 374 -8.17 5.31 -29.43
C PHE A 374 -8.49 3.80 -29.52
N PRO A 375 -7.52 2.88 -29.56
CA PRO A 375 -7.82 1.46 -29.64
C PRO A 375 -8.52 0.97 -28.38
N VAL A 376 -9.58 0.15 -28.59
CA VAL A 376 -10.33 -0.52 -27.51
C VAL A 376 -9.89 -1.97 -27.45
N ILE A 377 -9.32 -2.39 -26.32
CA ILE A 377 -8.68 -3.69 -26.17
C ILE A 377 -9.39 -4.52 -25.10
N PHE A 378 -9.91 -5.66 -25.51
CA PHE A 378 -10.58 -6.65 -24.66
C PHE A 378 -9.64 -7.81 -24.30
N LEU A 379 -10.09 -8.70 -23.41
CA LEU A 379 -9.42 -9.98 -23.16
C LEU A 379 -9.38 -10.84 -24.45
N PRO A 380 -8.29 -11.60 -24.69
CA PRO A 380 -7.11 -11.80 -23.79
C PRO A 380 -6.03 -10.73 -23.89
N ASP A 381 -6.10 -9.85 -24.89
CA ASP A 381 -5.04 -8.90 -25.20
C ASP A 381 -4.89 -7.77 -24.17
N LEU A 382 -5.95 -7.46 -23.42
CA LEU A 382 -5.92 -6.53 -22.28
C LEU A 382 -4.78 -6.86 -21.29
N LYS A 383 -4.55 -8.15 -21.01
CA LYS A 383 -3.47 -8.58 -20.12
C LYS A 383 -2.09 -8.16 -20.62
N LYS A 384 -1.87 -8.19 -21.95
CA LYS A 384 -0.58 -7.80 -22.56
C LYS A 384 -0.29 -6.31 -22.36
N VAL A 385 -1.33 -5.46 -22.42
CA VAL A 385 -1.19 -4.01 -22.16
C VAL A 385 -0.78 -3.77 -20.70
N TRP A 386 -1.48 -4.43 -19.74
CA TRP A 386 -1.12 -4.35 -18.31
C TRP A 386 0.27 -4.91 -18.02
N ASP A 387 0.68 -6.00 -18.68
CA ASP A 387 2.03 -6.56 -18.54
C ASP A 387 3.10 -5.58 -19.01
N LEU A 388 2.86 -4.88 -20.12
CA LEU A 388 3.74 -3.81 -20.60
C LEU A 388 3.86 -2.68 -19.57
N ARG A 389 2.73 -2.21 -19.06
CA ARG A 389 2.70 -1.14 -18.05
C ARG A 389 3.40 -1.56 -16.75
N LYS A 390 3.11 -2.77 -16.23
CA LYS A 390 3.74 -3.30 -15.00
C LYS A 390 5.25 -3.46 -15.12
N ALA A 391 5.74 -3.76 -16.32
CA ALA A 391 7.17 -3.86 -16.59
C ALA A 391 7.88 -2.49 -16.58
N GLY A 392 7.14 -1.37 -16.61
CA GLY A 392 7.68 -0.02 -16.78
C GLY A 392 8.86 0.29 -15.84
N LEU A 393 8.70 0.06 -14.53
CA LEU A 393 9.78 0.30 -13.57
C LEU A 393 11.03 -0.56 -13.86
N GLY A 394 10.83 -1.85 -14.13
CA GLY A 394 11.93 -2.77 -14.42
C GLY A 394 12.70 -2.42 -15.70
N VAL A 395 12.00 -1.94 -16.73
CA VAL A 395 12.66 -1.57 -18.00
C VAL A 395 13.39 -0.23 -17.94
N LEU A 396 13.13 0.63 -16.96
CA LEU A 396 13.88 1.86 -16.73
C LEU A 396 15.36 1.61 -16.42
N SER A 397 15.72 0.43 -15.96
CA SER A 397 17.13 0.01 -15.84
C SER A 397 17.86 0.01 -17.18
N ASN A 398 17.15 -0.12 -18.29
CA ASN A 398 17.67 -0.07 -19.67
C ASN A 398 17.68 1.35 -20.25
N TYR A 399 17.31 2.37 -19.47
CA TYR A 399 17.35 3.76 -19.93
C TYR A 399 18.78 4.11 -20.42
N PRO A 400 18.92 4.76 -21.59
CA PRO A 400 20.24 5.05 -22.17
C PRO A 400 21.11 5.94 -21.27
N GLY A 401 22.42 5.69 -21.27
CA GLY A 401 23.41 6.46 -20.51
C GLY A 401 23.73 5.87 -19.13
N ASP A 402 24.69 6.50 -18.43
CA ASP A 402 25.21 6.04 -17.14
C ASP A 402 24.27 6.38 -15.97
N ARG A 403 23.46 7.42 -16.11
CA ARG A 403 22.48 7.84 -15.09
C ARG A 403 21.18 7.10 -15.33
N LYS A 404 20.76 6.31 -14.33
CA LYS A 404 19.49 5.57 -14.36
C LYS A 404 18.43 6.26 -13.51
N PRO A 405 17.17 6.30 -13.96
CA PRO A 405 16.06 6.73 -13.12
C PRO A 405 15.93 5.83 -11.90
N VAL A 406 15.77 6.41 -10.73
CA VAL A 406 15.56 5.71 -9.46
C VAL A 406 14.35 6.33 -8.77
N LEU A 407 13.40 5.51 -8.34
CA LEU A 407 12.35 5.93 -7.44
C LEU A 407 12.92 6.05 -6.03
N VAL A 408 12.71 7.19 -5.41
CA VAL A 408 13.18 7.51 -4.05
C VAL A 408 12.05 7.81 -3.08
N THR A 409 10.82 7.94 -3.60
CA THR A 409 9.59 8.21 -2.85
C THR A 409 8.43 7.40 -3.42
N GLU A 410 7.43 7.11 -2.59
CA GLU A 410 6.17 6.47 -2.95
C GLU A 410 4.97 7.39 -2.68
#